data_65a197a50536eb2b32f1645cdb7dd3aa
#
_entry.id   65a197a50536eb2b32f1645cdb7dd3aa
#
_cell.length_a   1.000
_cell.length_b   1.000
_cell.length_c   1.000
_cell.angle_alpha   90.00
_cell.angle_beta   90.00
_cell.angle_gamma   90.00
#
_symmetry.space_group_name_H-M   'P 1'
#
loop_
_entity.id
_entity.type
_entity.pdbx_description
1 polymer ?
#
loop_
_entity_poly.entity_id
_entity_poly.type
_entity_poly.pdbx_seq_one_letter_code
_entity_poly.pdbx_strand_id
1 'polypeptide(L)'
;MVNAADNFEKYIELKNIIVKSNGRTILNIPHAIIPADRITACIGPNGAGKTTLLKLLDGLIKPDSGTVSYSFKTKTTLVLHHTPMIKASAATNLGMIRDVDPSITESDIQKVMKEVGLGKLGNSPAHKLSAGERQKLCLGRAILQKPNLVLLDEPTANLDPSTTEQVEGLIRQFNQQGVNVIFSSHQLAQVQRLAEHIIFIDQGEIKEKGPVGPFFNNPQTTAAKRYLQQELLSD
;
A
#
# COMPACT_ATOMS: atom_id res chain seq x y z
N MET A 1 -6.74 16.92 -21.46
CA MET A 1 -5.64 17.87 -21.32
C MET A 1 -4.97 17.56 -20.01
N VAL A 2 -3.70 17.16 -20.00
CA VAL A 2 -2.91 16.92 -18.79
C VAL A 2 -2.73 18.29 -18.14
N ASN A 3 -3.22 18.46 -16.91
CA ASN A 3 -3.07 19.72 -16.18
C ASN A 3 -1.57 19.92 -15.89
N ALA A 4 -1.02 21.09 -16.16
CA ALA A 4 0.39 21.43 -15.92
C ALA A 4 0.86 21.29 -14.45
N ALA A 5 -0.06 20.91 -13.53
CA ALA A 5 0.20 20.66 -12.13
C ALA A 5 0.63 19.20 -11.82
N ASP A 6 0.52 18.27 -12.77
CA ASP A 6 0.81 16.84 -12.58
C ASP A 6 2.19 16.47 -13.20
N ASN A 7 3.24 17.20 -12.87
CA ASN A 7 4.61 16.89 -13.34
C ASN A 7 5.27 15.88 -12.38
N PHE A 8 4.89 14.61 -12.48
CA PHE A 8 5.49 13.53 -11.71
C PHE A 8 6.61 12.87 -12.52
N GLU A 9 7.76 12.62 -11.90
CA GLU A 9 8.86 11.89 -12.50
C GLU A 9 8.48 10.44 -12.81
N LYS A 10 7.76 9.81 -11.87
CA LYS A 10 7.21 8.47 -12.03
C LYS A 10 5.72 8.49 -11.72
N TYR A 11 4.93 7.87 -12.56
CA TYR A 11 3.48 7.81 -12.38
C TYR A 11 2.88 6.52 -12.94
N ILE A 12 1.67 6.25 -12.49
CA ILE A 12 0.80 5.19 -12.99
C ILE A 12 -0.41 5.86 -13.63
N GLU A 13 -0.74 5.49 -14.85
CA GLU A 13 -1.91 6.01 -15.56
C GLU A 13 -3.00 4.95 -15.66
N LEU A 14 -4.20 5.32 -15.27
CA LEU A 14 -5.43 4.54 -15.37
C LEU A 14 -6.30 5.17 -16.46
N LYS A 15 -6.75 4.37 -17.45
CA LYS A 15 -7.63 4.82 -18.53
C LYS A 15 -8.84 3.90 -18.66
N ASN A 16 -10.04 4.46 -18.54
CA ASN A 16 -11.35 3.79 -18.73
C ASN A 16 -11.47 2.48 -17.93
N ILE A 17 -10.96 2.48 -16.71
CA ILE A 17 -10.96 1.31 -15.84
C ILE A 17 -12.37 0.98 -15.37
N ILE A 18 -12.80 -0.24 -15.64
CA ILE A 18 -13.95 -0.87 -15.01
C ILE A 18 -13.48 -2.18 -14.39
N VAL A 19 -13.79 -2.38 -13.10
CA VAL A 19 -13.61 -3.65 -12.40
C VAL A 19 -14.95 -4.07 -11.83
N LYS A 20 -15.39 -5.29 -12.13
CA LYS A 20 -16.63 -5.87 -11.64
C LYS A 20 -16.38 -7.07 -10.73
N SER A 21 -17.27 -7.30 -9.79
CA SER A 21 -17.30 -8.50 -8.97
C SER A 21 -18.77 -8.88 -8.73
N ASN A 22 -19.12 -10.14 -9.02
CA ASN A 22 -20.50 -10.65 -8.89
C ASN A 22 -21.55 -9.74 -9.54
N GLY A 23 -21.25 -9.24 -10.76
CA GLY A 23 -22.15 -8.36 -11.54
C GLY A 23 -22.20 -6.90 -11.06
N ARG A 24 -21.53 -6.55 -9.96
CA ARG A 24 -21.48 -5.17 -9.45
C ARG A 24 -20.17 -4.49 -9.87
N THR A 25 -20.26 -3.24 -10.29
CA THR A 25 -19.06 -2.41 -10.53
C THR A 25 -18.43 -2.02 -9.21
N ILE A 26 -17.16 -2.41 -9.03
CA ILE A 26 -16.36 -2.10 -7.83
C ILE A 26 -15.46 -0.88 -8.09
N LEU A 27 -14.89 -0.77 -9.30
CA LEU A 27 -14.16 0.41 -9.73
C LEU A 27 -14.69 0.91 -11.05
N ASN A 28 -14.84 2.23 -11.16
CA ASN A 28 -15.16 2.96 -12.37
C ASN A 28 -14.29 4.23 -12.40
N ILE A 29 -13.14 4.15 -13.06
CA ILE A 29 -12.17 5.25 -13.11
C ILE A 29 -11.93 5.62 -14.57
N PRO A 30 -12.59 6.69 -15.08
CA PRO A 30 -12.43 7.11 -16.47
C PRO A 30 -10.99 7.48 -16.81
N HIS A 31 -10.35 8.28 -15.94
CA HIS A 31 -8.95 8.64 -16.08
C HIS A 31 -8.37 9.07 -14.74
N ALA A 32 -7.16 8.58 -14.42
CA ALA A 32 -6.38 9.06 -13.29
C ALA A 32 -4.89 8.90 -13.56
N ILE A 33 -4.12 9.87 -13.06
CA ILE A 33 -2.67 9.79 -12.92
C ILE A 33 -2.37 9.72 -11.42
N ILE A 34 -1.63 8.70 -11.01
CA ILE A 34 -1.23 8.42 -9.64
C ILE A 34 0.28 8.60 -9.55
N PRO A 35 0.79 9.53 -8.73
CA PRO A 35 2.22 9.67 -8.54
C PRO A 35 2.82 8.42 -7.92
N ALA A 36 4.00 8.04 -8.41
CA ALA A 36 4.76 6.90 -7.93
C ALA A 36 6.22 7.28 -7.59
N ASP A 37 6.49 8.57 -7.43
CA ASP A 37 7.78 9.14 -7.02
C ASP A 37 7.77 9.64 -5.56
N ARG A 38 6.70 9.36 -4.82
CA ARG A 38 6.45 9.79 -3.45
C ARG A 38 5.55 8.80 -2.71
N ILE A 39 5.40 8.96 -1.40
CA ILE A 39 4.46 8.16 -0.62
C ILE A 39 3.03 8.66 -0.91
N THR A 40 2.22 7.80 -1.52
CA THR A 40 0.81 8.11 -1.85
C THR A 40 -0.15 7.30 -0.98
N ALA A 41 -1.10 7.98 -0.34
CA ALA A 41 -2.17 7.32 0.41
C ALA A 41 -3.44 7.19 -0.44
N CYS A 42 -4.02 5.99 -0.44
CA CYS A 42 -5.37 5.73 -0.94
C CYS A 42 -6.35 5.70 0.23
N ILE A 43 -7.22 6.70 0.33
CA ILE A 43 -8.17 6.86 1.43
C ILE A 43 -9.61 6.83 0.94
N GLY A 44 -10.54 6.59 1.86
CA GLY A 44 -11.98 6.56 1.59
C GLY A 44 -12.74 5.59 2.49
N PRO A 45 -14.06 5.58 2.44
CA PRO A 45 -14.90 4.72 3.26
C PRO A 45 -14.61 3.22 3.08
N ASN A 46 -15.05 2.40 4.04
CA ASN A 46 -15.01 0.96 3.88
C ASN A 46 -15.87 0.53 2.67
N GLY A 47 -15.33 -0.38 1.85
CA GLY A 47 -15.99 -0.80 0.62
C GLY A 47 -15.86 0.17 -0.57
N ALA A 48 -15.16 1.29 -0.45
CA ALA A 48 -14.99 2.26 -1.53
C ALA A 48 -14.16 1.74 -2.72
N GLY A 49 -13.42 0.62 -2.58
CA GLY A 49 -12.61 0.04 -3.65
C GLY A 49 -11.10 0.15 -3.45
N LYS A 50 -10.61 0.62 -2.28
CA LYS A 50 -9.17 0.80 -1.99
C LYS A 50 -8.34 -0.46 -2.24
N THR A 51 -8.68 -1.57 -1.59
CA THR A 51 -8.00 -2.86 -1.78
C THR A 51 -8.09 -3.35 -3.23
N THR A 52 -9.22 -3.12 -3.90
CA THR A 52 -9.39 -3.49 -5.31
C THR A 52 -8.47 -2.67 -6.21
N LEU A 53 -8.31 -1.37 -5.94
CA LEU A 53 -7.35 -0.53 -6.65
C LEU A 53 -5.92 -1.04 -6.44
N LEU A 54 -5.51 -1.34 -5.20
CA LEU A 54 -4.16 -1.89 -4.95
C LEU A 54 -3.93 -3.21 -5.68
N LYS A 55 -4.90 -4.14 -5.68
CA LYS A 55 -4.83 -5.39 -6.42
C LYS A 55 -4.73 -5.19 -7.94
N LEU A 56 -5.44 -4.19 -8.46
CA LEU A 56 -5.37 -3.81 -9.87
C LEU A 56 -3.97 -3.26 -10.22
N LEU A 57 -3.43 -2.38 -9.36
CA LEU A 57 -2.08 -1.81 -9.52
C LEU A 57 -0.97 -2.86 -9.37
N ASP A 58 -1.18 -3.94 -8.63
CA ASP A 58 -0.25 -5.07 -8.55
C ASP A 58 -0.34 -6.00 -9.78
N GLY A 59 -1.44 -5.92 -10.53
CA GLY A 59 -1.74 -6.88 -11.60
C GLY A 59 -2.32 -8.20 -11.10
N LEU A 60 -2.62 -8.30 -9.79
CA LEU A 60 -3.27 -9.47 -9.19
C LEU A 60 -4.69 -9.68 -9.74
N ILE A 61 -5.36 -8.60 -10.12
CA ILE A 61 -6.63 -8.63 -10.87
C ILE A 61 -6.49 -7.87 -12.18
N LYS A 62 -7.20 -8.32 -13.21
CA LYS A 62 -7.31 -7.62 -14.48
C LYS A 62 -8.60 -6.78 -14.48
N PRO A 63 -8.61 -5.59 -15.10
CA PRO A 63 -9.84 -4.85 -15.28
C PRO A 63 -10.73 -5.53 -16.32
N ASP A 64 -12.05 -5.39 -16.21
CA ASP A 64 -13.02 -5.82 -17.22
C ASP A 64 -12.92 -4.94 -18.47
N SER A 65 -12.52 -3.67 -18.31
CA SER A 65 -12.17 -2.77 -19.41
C SER A 65 -11.17 -1.73 -18.96
N GLY A 66 -10.49 -1.10 -19.92
CA GLY A 66 -9.49 -0.08 -19.69
C GLY A 66 -8.07 -0.62 -19.56
N THR A 67 -7.14 0.26 -19.24
CA THR A 67 -5.71 -0.06 -19.18
C THR A 67 -5.04 0.61 -17.98
N VAL A 68 -4.10 -0.11 -17.38
CA VAL A 68 -3.13 0.40 -16.39
C VAL A 68 -1.77 0.49 -17.08
N SER A 69 -1.15 1.64 -17.05
CA SER A 69 0.21 1.83 -17.60
C SER A 69 1.13 2.51 -16.60
N TYR A 70 2.42 2.21 -16.69
CA TYR A 70 3.45 2.72 -15.79
C TYR A 70 4.47 3.48 -16.60
N SER A 71 4.87 4.68 -16.14
CA SER A 71 5.94 5.47 -16.76
C SER A 71 7.34 4.91 -16.49
N PHE A 72 7.44 3.82 -15.72
CA PHE A 72 8.70 3.18 -15.30
C PHE A 72 8.60 1.66 -15.41
N LYS A 73 9.76 0.98 -15.46
CA LYS A 73 9.79 -0.49 -15.39
C LYS A 73 9.30 -0.93 -14.03
N THR A 74 8.23 -1.74 -13.99
CA THR A 74 7.53 -2.08 -12.75
C THR A 74 7.91 -3.47 -12.26
N LYS A 75 8.25 -3.56 -10.97
CA LYS A 75 8.30 -4.77 -10.17
C LYS A 75 7.53 -4.47 -8.89
N THR A 76 6.28 -4.92 -8.84
CA THR A 76 5.37 -4.65 -7.72
C THR A 76 5.49 -5.69 -6.63
N THR A 77 5.13 -5.30 -5.43
CA THR A 77 4.85 -6.20 -4.31
C THR A 77 3.66 -5.68 -3.54
N LEU A 78 2.64 -6.51 -3.41
CA LEU A 78 1.43 -6.21 -2.64
C LEU A 78 1.48 -6.90 -1.28
N VAL A 79 1.37 -6.13 -0.20
CA VAL A 79 1.16 -6.62 1.16
C VAL A 79 -0.28 -6.36 1.54
N LEU A 80 -1.07 -7.42 1.65
CA LEU A 80 -2.47 -7.34 2.06
C LEU A 80 -2.59 -7.26 3.58
N HIS A 81 -3.67 -6.64 4.06
CA HIS A 81 -4.01 -6.53 5.48
C HIS A 81 -3.97 -7.88 6.22
N HIS A 82 -4.46 -8.94 5.59
CA HIS A 82 -4.39 -10.30 6.09
C HIS A 82 -3.51 -11.16 5.19
N THR A 83 -2.24 -11.29 5.56
CA THR A 83 -1.33 -12.22 4.88
C THR A 83 -1.20 -13.50 5.71
N PRO A 84 -1.61 -14.67 5.17
CA PRO A 84 -1.51 -15.94 5.88
C PRO A 84 -0.05 -16.31 6.13
N MET A 85 0.19 -16.94 7.30
CA MET A 85 1.47 -17.53 7.65
C MET A 85 1.39 -19.04 7.55
N ILE A 86 2.39 -19.68 6.95
CA ILE A 86 2.51 -21.15 6.99
C ILE A 86 2.89 -21.59 8.41
N LYS A 87 2.55 -22.84 8.76
CA LYS A 87 2.90 -23.44 10.05
C LYS A 87 4.39 -23.82 10.11
N ALA A 88 5.26 -22.81 10.07
CA ALA A 88 6.70 -22.92 10.11
C ALA A 88 7.29 -21.75 10.91
N SER A 89 8.62 -21.70 11.05
CA SER A 89 9.29 -20.58 11.72
C SER A 89 9.15 -19.26 10.96
N ALA A 90 9.41 -18.13 11.63
CA ALA A 90 9.43 -16.82 10.99
C ALA A 90 10.47 -16.75 9.86
N ALA A 91 11.68 -17.28 10.09
CA ALA A 91 12.73 -17.33 9.08
C ALA A 91 12.33 -18.20 7.87
N THR A 92 11.69 -19.35 8.11
CA THR A 92 11.16 -20.19 7.01
C THR A 92 10.08 -19.47 6.21
N ASN A 93 9.16 -18.77 6.91
CA ASN A 93 8.13 -17.97 6.26
C ASN A 93 8.72 -16.86 5.38
N LEU A 94 9.81 -16.23 5.83
CA LEU A 94 10.53 -15.24 5.04
C LEU A 94 11.27 -15.90 3.87
N GLY A 95 11.87 -17.06 4.11
CA GLY A 95 12.65 -17.83 3.12
C GLY A 95 11.84 -18.44 1.98
N MET A 96 10.50 -18.48 2.06
CA MET A 96 9.64 -18.94 0.95
C MET A 96 9.84 -18.15 -0.34
N ILE A 97 10.36 -16.93 -0.24
CA ILE A 97 10.70 -16.13 -1.42
C ILE A 97 11.71 -16.81 -2.33
N ARG A 98 12.48 -17.77 -1.82
CA ARG A 98 13.44 -18.57 -2.61
C ARG A 98 12.78 -19.42 -3.69
N ASP A 99 11.51 -19.75 -3.53
CA ASP A 99 10.74 -20.47 -4.56
C ASP A 99 10.56 -19.63 -5.83
N VAL A 100 10.64 -18.28 -5.67
CA VAL A 100 10.50 -17.30 -6.74
C VAL A 100 11.86 -16.73 -7.15
N ASP A 101 12.76 -16.52 -6.19
CA ASP A 101 14.12 -16.01 -6.40
C ASP A 101 15.15 -16.86 -5.65
N PRO A 102 15.68 -17.92 -6.29
CA PRO A 102 16.68 -18.82 -5.67
C PRO A 102 18.00 -18.12 -5.31
N SER A 103 18.28 -16.92 -5.79
CA SER A 103 19.49 -16.17 -5.46
C SER A 103 19.54 -15.66 -4.02
N ILE A 104 18.40 -15.63 -3.33
CA ILE A 104 18.28 -15.17 -1.95
C ILE A 104 18.93 -16.17 -1.00
N THR A 105 19.94 -15.70 -0.29
CA THR A 105 20.75 -16.51 0.63
C THR A 105 20.15 -16.54 2.05
N GLU A 106 20.67 -17.44 2.90
CA GLU A 106 20.33 -17.42 4.33
C GLU A 106 20.80 -16.12 5.00
N SER A 107 21.95 -15.59 4.56
CA SER A 107 22.46 -14.29 5.04
C SER A 107 21.51 -13.14 4.77
N ASP A 108 20.85 -13.12 3.58
CA ASP A 108 19.87 -12.10 3.24
C ASP A 108 18.65 -12.20 4.14
N ILE A 109 18.16 -13.40 4.41
CA ILE A 109 17.05 -13.65 5.33
C ILE A 109 17.40 -13.13 6.74
N GLN A 110 18.59 -13.48 7.27
CA GLN A 110 19.02 -13.03 8.60
C GLN A 110 19.21 -11.51 8.67
N LYS A 111 19.71 -10.89 7.59
CA LYS A 111 19.81 -9.44 7.48
C LYS A 111 18.44 -8.78 7.55
N VAL A 112 17.49 -9.25 6.74
CA VAL A 112 16.14 -8.68 6.71
C VAL A 112 15.39 -8.94 8.01
N MET A 113 15.56 -10.12 8.65
CA MET A 113 15.00 -10.38 9.99
C MET A 113 15.46 -9.34 11.02
N LYS A 114 16.72 -8.93 10.98
CA LYS A 114 17.24 -7.86 11.85
C LYS A 114 16.66 -6.50 11.47
N GLU A 115 16.62 -6.20 10.19
CA GLU A 115 16.11 -4.93 9.64
C GLU A 115 14.66 -4.67 10.04
N VAL A 116 13.79 -5.67 9.99
CA VAL A 116 12.39 -5.56 10.43
C VAL A 116 12.19 -5.77 11.94
N GLY A 117 13.27 -5.85 12.72
CA GLY A 117 13.23 -5.98 14.18
C GLY A 117 12.80 -7.36 14.69
N LEU A 118 12.92 -8.41 13.87
CA LEU A 118 12.55 -9.79 14.19
C LEU A 118 13.76 -10.73 14.38
N GLY A 119 14.98 -10.19 14.49
CA GLY A 119 16.22 -10.98 14.52
C GLY A 119 16.26 -12.08 15.59
N LYS A 120 15.63 -11.84 16.75
CA LYS A 120 15.55 -12.83 17.86
C LYS A 120 14.42 -13.84 17.67
N LEU A 121 13.53 -13.63 16.73
CA LEU A 121 12.31 -14.43 16.51
C LEU A 121 12.41 -15.35 15.29
N GLY A 122 13.59 -15.49 14.67
CA GLY A 122 13.77 -16.29 13.48
C GLY A 122 13.26 -17.73 13.62
N ASN A 123 13.49 -18.38 14.76
CA ASN A 123 13.05 -19.73 15.06
C ASN A 123 11.63 -19.81 15.65
N SER A 124 11.01 -18.69 15.96
CA SER A 124 9.66 -18.66 16.53
C SER A 124 8.63 -19.12 15.50
N PRO A 125 7.62 -19.94 15.88
CA PRO A 125 6.53 -20.31 14.98
C PRO A 125 5.78 -19.07 14.51
N ALA A 126 5.68 -18.86 13.19
CA ALA A 126 5.11 -17.63 12.62
C ALA A 126 3.64 -17.40 13.01
N HIS A 127 2.86 -18.48 13.25
CA HIS A 127 1.48 -18.38 13.70
C HIS A 127 1.33 -17.90 15.16
N LYS A 128 2.43 -17.91 15.95
CA LYS A 128 2.46 -17.41 17.34
C LYS A 128 2.94 -15.95 17.42
N LEU A 129 3.40 -15.37 16.34
CA LEU A 129 3.78 -13.95 16.29
C LEU A 129 2.55 -13.06 16.59
N SER A 130 2.78 -11.93 17.24
CA SER A 130 1.78 -10.86 17.39
C SER A 130 1.35 -10.30 16.02
N ALA A 131 0.27 -9.55 15.97
CA ALA A 131 -0.19 -8.91 14.73
C ALA A 131 0.91 -8.03 14.11
N GLY A 132 1.58 -7.21 14.92
CA GLY A 132 2.67 -6.34 14.46
C GLY A 132 3.91 -7.10 14.01
N GLU A 133 4.29 -8.19 14.69
CA GLU A 133 5.39 -9.04 14.25
C GLU A 133 5.09 -9.72 12.93
N ARG A 134 3.84 -10.19 12.72
CA ARG A 134 3.42 -10.73 11.42
C ARG A 134 3.47 -9.66 10.33
N GLN A 135 3.01 -8.44 10.63
CA GLN A 135 3.08 -7.33 9.68
C GLN A 135 4.52 -7.00 9.28
N LYS A 136 5.44 -6.92 10.26
CA LYS A 136 6.87 -6.73 10.00
C LYS A 136 7.46 -7.87 9.18
N LEU A 137 7.03 -9.11 9.41
CA LEU A 137 7.46 -10.26 8.59
C LEU A 137 6.98 -10.15 7.13
N CYS A 138 5.75 -9.65 6.91
CA CYS A 138 5.24 -9.38 5.56
C CYS A 138 6.05 -8.28 4.86
N LEU A 139 6.40 -7.20 5.56
CA LEU A 139 7.28 -6.16 5.02
C LEU A 139 8.69 -6.70 4.73
N GLY A 140 9.21 -7.60 5.57
CA GLY A 140 10.45 -8.31 5.30
C GLY A 140 10.42 -9.11 4.00
N ARG A 141 9.30 -9.78 3.70
CA ARG A 141 9.10 -10.45 2.39
C ARG A 141 9.15 -9.44 1.24
N ALA A 142 8.54 -8.26 1.43
CA ALA A 142 8.58 -7.21 0.43
C ALA A 142 10.02 -6.70 0.21
N ILE A 143 10.80 -6.50 1.27
CA ILE A 143 12.23 -6.10 1.17
C ILE A 143 13.03 -7.12 0.35
N LEU A 144 12.89 -8.42 0.64
CA LEU A 144 13.60 -9.47 -0.09
C LEU A 144 13.26 -9.52 -1.59
N GLN A 145 12.05 -9.15 -1.95
CA GLN A 145 11.65 -9.11 -3.36
C GLN A 145 12.30 -7.98 -4.15
N LYS A 146 12.91 -6.99 -3.47
CA LYS A 146 13.53 -5.82 -4.10
C LYS A 146 12.61 -5.18 -5.14
N PRO A 147 11.38 -4.79 -4.77
CA PRO A 147 10.44 -4.14 -5.68
C PRO A 147 10.88 -2.70 -5.97
N ASN A 148 10.29 -2.09 -7.00
CA ASN A 148 10.36 -0.66 -7.21
C ASN A 148 9.02 0.05 -6.95
N LEU A 149 7.97 -0.73 -6.66
CA LEU A 149 6.68 -0.24 -6.17
C LEU A 149 6.14 -1.21 -5.09
N VAL A 150 5.92 -0.70 -3.89
CA VAL A 150 5.27 -1.43 -2.79
C VAL A 150 3.85 -0.90 -2.60
N LEU A 151 2.92 -1.83 -2.59
CA LEU A 151 1.51 -1.58 -2.36
C LEU A 151 1.12 -2.18 -1.00
N LEU A 152 0.58 -1.36 -0.10
CA LEU A 152 0.29 -1.77 1.28
C LEU A 152 -1.19 -1.56 1.59
N ASP A 153 -1.90 -2.64 1.89
CA ASP A 153 -3.31 -2.57 2.25
C ASP A 153 -3.46 -2.51 3.77
N GLU A 154 -3.78 -1.33 4.29
CA GLU A 154 -3.95 -1.03 5.72
C GLU A 154 -2.78 -1.52 6.61
N PRO A 155 -1.53 -1.07 6.36
CA PRO A 155 -0.34 -1.68 6.93
C PRO A 155 -0.22 -1.58 8.44
N THR A 156 -0.99 -0.73 9.11
CA THR A 156 -0.92 -0.50 10.56
C THR A 156 -2.25 -0.73 11.27
N ALA A 157 -3.25 -1.26 10.57
CA ALA A 157 -4.55 -1.52 11.17
C ALA A 157 -4.44 -2.52 12.35
N ASN A 158 -5.09 -2.20 13.45
CA ASN A 158 -5.12 -3.01 14.68
C ASN A 158 -3.72 -3.22 15.33
N LEU A 159 -2.76 -2.34 15.08
CA LEU A 159 -1.47 -2.34 15.75
C LEU A 159 -1.47 -1.34 16.91
N ASP A 160 -0.67 -1.65 17.94
CA ASP A 160 -0.40 -0.69 19.02
C ASP A 160 0.46 0.49 18.51
N PRO A 161 0.47 1.64 19.22
CA PRO A 161 1.17 2.83 18.76
C PRO A 161 2.68 2.61 18.51
N SER A 162 3.36 1.84 19.36
CA SER A 162 4.81 1.59 19.23
C SER A 162 5.10 0.75 17.97
N THR A 163 4.30 -0.27 17.73
CA THR A 163 4.42 -1.11 16.52
C THR A 163 4.04 -0.33 15.26
N THR A 164 3.02 0.54 15.34
CA THR A 164 2.63 1.43 14.25
C THR A 164 3.81 2.31 13.82
N GLU A 165 4.50 2.95 14.77
CA GLU A 165 5.68 3.79 14.49
C GLU A 165 6.81 3.00 13.81
N GLN A 166 7.07 1.75 14.25
CA GLN A 166 8.07 0.87 13.63
C GLN A 166 7.69 0.54 12.18
N VAL A 167 6.44 0.20 11.91
CA VAL A 167 5.93 -0.10 10.56
C VAL A 167 6.00 1.15 9.67
N GLU A 168 5.59 2.31 10.17
CA GLU A 168 5.74 3.59 9.46
C GLU A 168 7.22 3.90 9.15
N GLY A 169 8.13 3.59 10.07
CA GLY A 169 9.57 3.69 9.86
C GLY A 169 10.05 2.86 8.68
N LEU A 170 9.61 1.60 8.59
CA LEU A 170 9.93 0.72 7.46
C LEU A 170 9.35 1.26 6.13
N ILE A 171 8.14 1.81 6.16
CA ILE A 171 7.53 2.43 4.96
C ILE A 171 8.36 3.64 4.48
N ARG A 172 8.78 4.51 5.39
CA ARG A 172 9.67 5.64 5.05
C ARG A 172 11.01 5.16 4.49
N GLN A 173 11.56 4.07 5.06
CA GLN A 173 12.80 3.48 4.58
C GLN A 173 12.67 2.97 3.14
N PHE A 174 11.57 2.34 2.75
CA PHE A 174 11.32 1.99 1.34
C PHE A 174 11.44 3.22 0.44
N ASN A 175 10.75 4.30 0.78
CA ASN A 175 10.76 5.52 -0.02
C ASN A 175 12.15 6.16 -0.11
N GLN A 176 12.88 6.23 1.02
CA GLN A 176 14.26 6.75 1.07
C GLN A 176 15.23 5.93 0.22
N GLN A 177 14.96 4.63 0.02
CA GLN A 177 15.72 3.74 -0.86
C GLN A 177 15.28 3.85 -2.33
N GLY A 178 14.39 4.79 -2.68
CA GLY A 178 13.89 5.01 -4.04
C GLY A 178 12.80 4.03 -4.47
N VAL A 179 12.22 3.27 -3.53
CA VAL A 179 11.06 2.42 -3.77
C VAL A 179 9.80 3.26 -3.65
N ASN A 180 8.97 3.22 -4.66
CA ASN A 180 7.68 3.91 -4.66
C ASN A 180 6.71 3.22 -3.69
N VAL A 181 5.89 3.99 -2.98
CA VAL A 181 4.95 3.44 -2.00
C VAL A 181 3.55 3.99 -2.22
N ILE A 182 2.58 3.09 -2.34
CA ILE A 182 1.16 3.42 -2.28
C ILE A 182 0.54 2.58 -1.16
N PHE A 183 -0.14 3.21 -0.22
CA PHE A 183 -0.80 2.49 0.87
C PHE A 183 -2.25 2.90 1.02
N SER A 184 -3.11 1.96 1.43
CA SER A 184 -4.47 2.29 1.87
C SER A 184 -4.49 2.55 3.37
N SER A 185 -5.32 3.48 3.81
CA SER A 185 -5.59 3.69 5.23
C SER A 185 -6.95 4.37 5.43
N HIS A 186 -7.60 4.08 6.56
CA HIS A 186 -8.71 4.84 7.09
C HIS A 186 -8.27 5.76 8.25
N GLN A 187 -7.04 5.63 8.75
CA GLN A 187 -6.50 6.45 9.83
C GLN A 187 -5.94 7.78 9.30
N LEU A 188 -6.72 8.86 9.39
CA LEU A 188 -6.34 10.16 8.84
C LEU A 188 -5.06 10.73 9.46
N ALA A 189 -4.83 10.52 10.76
CA ALA A 189 -3.61 10.94 11.44
C ALA A 189 -2.36 10.25 10.86
N GLN A 190 -2.43 8.96 10.51
CA GLN A 190 -1.37 8.25 9.81
C GLN A 190 -1.10 8.85 8.44
N VAL A 191 -2.17 9.11 7.67
CA VAL A 191 -2.06 9.68 6.33
C VAL A 191 -1.34 11.01 6.37
N GLN A 192 -1.68 11.89 7.32
CA GLN A 192 -1.02 13.19 7.49
C GLN A 192 0.46 13.07 7.84
N ARG A 193 0.85 12.06 8.63
CA ARG A 193 2.26 11.87 9.05
C ARG A 193 3.12 11.22 7.98
N LEU A 194 2.53 10.41 7.13
CA LEU A 194 3.29 9.49 6.26
C LEU A 194 3.21 9.84 4.79
N ALA A 195 2.05 10.29 4.30
CA ALA A 195 1.84 10.51 2.88
C ALA A 195 2.20 11.94 2.45
N GLU A 196 2.60 12.06 1.20
CA GLU A 196 2.83 13.32 0.50
C GLU A 196 1.67 13.64 -0.47
N HIS A 197 1.01 12.59 -0.97
CA HIS A 197 -0.08 12.68 -1.93
C HIS A 197 -1.26 11.79 -1.50
N ILE A 198 -2.46 12.20 -1.85
CA ILE A 198 -3.71 11.48 -1.55
C ILE A 198 -4.44 11.13 -2.85
N ILE A 199 -5.05 9.94 -2.83
CA ILE A 199 -6.11 9.53 -3.74
C ILE A 199 -7.32 9.24 -2.85
N PHE A 200 -8.35 10.08 -2.94
CA PHE A 200 -9.61 9.84 -2.25
C PHE A 200 -10.57 9.09 -3.17
N ILE A 201 -10.94 7.87 -2.74
CA ILE A 201 -11.84 6.98 -3.45
C ILE A 201 -13.18 6.89 -2.71
N ASP A 202 -14.27 7.02 -3.44
CA ASP A 202 -15.61 6.80 -2.93
C ASP A 202 -16.48 6.14 -4.00
N GLN A 203 -17.23 5.09 -3.61
CA GLN A 203 -18.10 4.32 -4.50
C GLN A 203 -17.41 3.85 -5.80
N GLY A 204 -16.16 3.45 -5.71
CA GLY A 204 -15.38 2.94 -6.83
C GLY A 204 -14.81 4.00 -7.77
N GLU A 205 -14.97 5.28 -7.47
CA GLU A 205 -14.46 6.38 -8.26
C GLU A 205 -13.43 7.21 -7.49
N ILE A 206 -12.41 7.69 -8.17
CA ILE A 206 -11.49 8.68 -7.60
C ILE A 206 -12.21 10.03 -7.62
N LYS A 207 -12.63 10.49 -6.44
CA LYS A 207 -13.38 11.74 -6.28
C LYS A 207 -12.47 12.96 -6.15
N GLU A 208 -11.29 12.77 -5.55
CA GLU A 208 -10.31 13.83 -5.37
C GLU A 208 -8.91 13.24 -5.27
N LYS A 209 -7.90 13.95 -5.75
CA LYS A 209 -6.49 13.62 -5.60
C LYS A 209 -5.65 14.88 -5.49
N GLY A 210 -4.54 14.81 -4.77
CA GLY A 210 -3.67 15.97 -4.62
C GLY A 210 -2.70 15.83 -3.44
N PRO A 211 -1.91 16.87 -3.17
CA PRO A 211 -1.04 16.91 -1.99
C PRO A 211 -1.83 16.82 -0.68
N VAL A 212 -1.23 16.18 0.34
CA VAL A 212 -1.89 15.95 1.64
C VAL A 212 -2.37 17.25 2.28
N GLY A 213 -1.52 18.28 2.40
CA GLY A 213 -1.89 19.54 3.08
C GLY A 213 -3.13 20.20 2.48
N PRO A 214 -3.17 20.50 1.17
CA PRO A 214 -4.36 21.04 0.51
C PRO A 214 -5.61 20.19 0.68
N PHE A 215 -5.51 18.86 0.60
CA PHE A 215 -6.65 17.97 0.77
C PHE A 215 -7.28 18.10 2.18
N PHE A 216 -6.47 18.13 3.24
CA PHE A 216 -6.98 18.25 4.60
C PHE A 216 -7.48 19.66 4.93
N ASN A 217 -6.80 20.70 4.45
CA ASN A 217 -7.12 22.07 4.80
C ASN A 217 -8.27 22.66 3.96
N ASN A 218 -8.40 22.23 2.70
CA ASN A 218 -9.40 22.77 1.77
C ASN A 218 -9.83 21.71 0.74
N PRO A 219 -10.52 20.64 1.18
CA PRO A 219 -11.03 19.61 0.27
C PRO A 219 -11.99 20.22 -0.76
N GLN A 220 -11.83 19.87 -2.02
CA GLN A 220 -12.56 20.49 -3.13
C GLN A 220 -13.93 19.84 -3.35
N THR A 221 -14.05 18.54 -3.11
CA THR A 221 -15.29 17.81 -3.38
C THR A 221 -16.17 17.71 -2.12
N THR A 222 -17.49 17.69 -2.34
CA THR A 222 -18.46 17.49 -1.24
C THR A 222 -18.26 16.14 -0.56
N ALA A 223 -17.86 15.11 -1.34
CA ALA A 223 -17.59 13.77 -0.81
C ALA A 223 -16.39 13.78 0.15
N ALA A 224 -15.28 14.44 -0.23
CA ALA A 224 -14.10 14.57 0.62
C ALA A 224 -14.40 15.36 1.91
N LYS A 225 -15.15 16.46 1.81
CA LYS A 225 -15.59 17.25 2.98
C LYS A 225 -16.37 16.39 3.99
N ARG A 226 -17.34 15.63 3.49
CA ARG A 226 -18.15 14.74 4.34
C ARG A 226 -17.29 13.65 4.98
N TYR A 227 -16.42 13.03 4.20
CA TYR A 227 -15.53 11.97 4.68
C TYR A 227 -14.63 12.49 5.81
N LEU A 228 -13.95 13.62 5.61
CA LEU A 228 -13.11 14.21 6.64
C LEU A 228 -13.88 14.59 7.90
N GLN A 229 -15.10 15.16 7.77
CA GLN A 229 -15.94 15.48 8.93
C GLN A 229 -16.35 14.24 9.71
N GLN A 230 -16.70 13.14 9.04
CA GLN A 230 -17.11 11.90 9.69
C GLN A 230 -15.96 11.22 10.43
N GLU A 231 -14.79 11.11 9.79
CA GLU A 231 -13.63 10.45 10.39
C GLU A 231 -13.03 11.27 11.54
N LEU A 232 -12.98 12.62 11.42
CA LEU A 232 -12.48 13.51 12.49
C LEU A 232 -13.41 13.58 13.71
N LEU A 233 -14.69 13.18 13.59
CA LEU A 233 -15.63 13.12 14.71
C LEU A 233 -15.67 11.73 15.37
N SER A 234 -15.02 10.73 14.77
CA SER A 234 -14.99 9.33 15.24
C SER A 234 -13.74 9.00 16.06
N ASP A 235 -12.75 9.87 16.05
CA ASP A 235 -11.52 9.83 16.85
C ASP A 235 -11.69 10.69 18.13
#